data_77c34b0dffe941ad1cc329da2f6c9a9e
#
_entry.id   77c34b0dffe941ad1cc329da2f6c9a9e
#
_cell.length_a   1.000
_cell.length_b   1.000
_cell.length_c   1.000
_cell.angle_alpha   90.00
_cell.angle_beta   90.00
_cell.angle_gamma   90.00
#
_symmetry.space_group_name_H-M   'P 1'
#
loop_
_entity.id
_entity.type
_entity.pdbx_description
1 polymer ?
#
loop_
_entity_poly.entity_id
_entity_poly.type
_entity_poly.pdbx_seq_one_letter_code
_entity_poly.pdbx_strand_id
1 'polypeptide(L)'
;CQVATTVFQAAFWSGMPITNRNWHLYWIPNYGAAPGGLMGLDATVDPDYGLDFEFVNPTDDWLAINAVADGEWITIEVWGTNQGWQVQVDGPELTNVVKADPTPIRRFDATVPDGTTVAVEHAQDGFTANIHRKVVASDGTVINDRVFTSYYQPARNVTLVGNGVSLTPDPVDSPPPPVSDPPVVAE
;
A
#
# COMPACT_ATOMS: atom_id res chain seq x y z
N CYS A 1 6.76 6.98 2.54
CA CYS A 1 5.88 5.95 1.93
C CYS A 1 4.41 6.39 1.84
N GLN A 2 3.81 6.99 2.88
CA GLN A 2 2.43 7.48 2.82
C GLN A 2 2.24 8.53 1.72
N VAL A 3 3.10 9.53 1.67
CA VAL A 3 3.07 10.57 0.62
C VAL A 3 3.24 9.96 -0.76
N ALA A 4 4.23 9.07 -0.95
CA ALA A 4 4.48 8.40 -2.21
C ALA A 4 3.27 7.61 -2.70
N THR A 5 2.63 6.85 -1.81
CA THR A 5 1.40 6.10 -2.11
C THR A 5 0.26 7.05 -2.51
N THR A 6 0.07 8.17 -1.81
CA THR A 6 -1.00 9.11 -2.13
C THR A 6 -0.78 9.80 -3.48
N VAL A 7 0.47 10.19 -3.80
CA VAL A 7 0.83 10.75 -5.12
C VAL A 7 0.63 9.71 -6.23
N PHE A 8 1.06 8.46 -5.99
CA PHE A 8 0.84 7.37 -6.94
C PHE A 8 -0.66 7.17 -7.21
N GLN A 9 -1.49 7.09 -6.17
CA GLN A 9 -2.94 6.92 -6.34
C GLN A 9 -3.56 8.10 -7.09
N ALA A 10 -3.16 9.34 -6.79
CA ALA A 10 -3.64 10.51 -7.53
C ALA A 10 -3.30 10.43 -9.02
N ALA A 11 -2.07 10.08 -9.39
CA ALA A 11 -1.64 9.88 -10.77
C ALA A 11 -2.35 8.67 -11.42
N PHE A 12 -2.56 7.58 -10.66
CA PHE A 12 -3.25 6.39 -11.12
C PHE A 12 -4.70 6.69 -11.51
N TRP A 13 -5.46 7.37 -10.64
CA TRP A 13 -6.86 7.68 -10.88
C TRP A 13 -7.06 8.85 -11.86
N SER A 14 -6.04 9.70 -12.05
CA SER A 14 -6.04 10.73 -13.12
C SER A 14 -5.76 10.16 -14.51
N GLY A 15 -5.46 8.87 -14.62
CA GLY A 15 -5.16 8.24 -15.91
C GLY A 15 -3.74 8.47 -16.42
N MET A 16 -2.85 9.07 -15.63
CA MET A 16 -1.47 9.33 -16.04
C MET A 16 -0.70 8.02 -16.27
N PRO A 17 0.09 7.90 -17.36
CA PRO A 17 1.00 6.77 -17.58
C PRO A 17 2.05 6.70 -16.46
N ILE A 18 2.06 5.61 -15.72
CA ILE A 18 3.04 5.33 -14.66
C ILE A 18 4.24 4.64 -15.30
N THR A 19 5.43 5.19 -15.18
CA THR A 19 6.65 4.64 -15.76
C THR A 19 7.47 3.84 -14.76
N ASN A 20 7.52 4.28 -13.52
CA ASN A 20 8.21 3.59 -12.45
C ASN A 20 7.35 3.56 -11.17
N ARG A 21 7.31 2.41 -10.52
CA ARG A 21 6.60 2.25 -9.24
C ARG A 21 7.15 1.02 -8.51
N ASN A 22 7.51 1.19 -7.27
CA ASN A 22 7.90 0.14 -6.36
C ASN A 22 6.82 -0.04 -5.29
N TRP A 23 6.43 -1.28 -4.99
CA TRP A 23 5.49 -1.61 -3.92
C TRP A 23 6.25 -1.88 -2.62
N HIS A 24 5.54 -1.90 -1.47
CA HIS A 24 6.14 -2.28 -0.19
C HIS A 24 6.42 -3.77 -0.11
N LEU A 25 7.44 -4.15 0.66
CA LEU A 25 7.80 -5.55 0.87
C LEU A 25 6.68 -6.35 1.54
N TYR A 26 5.96 -5.71 2.45
CA TYR A 26 4.79 -6.24 3.16
C TYR A 26 3.56 -5.41 2.83
N TRP A 27 2.40 -6.05 2.74
CA TRP A 27 1.16 -5.29 2.57
C TRP A 27 0.86 -4.44 3.81
N ILE A 28 0.54 -3.18 3.58
CA ILE A 28 0.16 -2.22 4.63
C ILE A 28 -1.34 -1.93 4.47
N PRO A 29 -2.19 -2.43 5.38
CA PRO A 29 -3.65 -2.33 5.24
C PRO A 29 -4.17 -0.91 5.02
N ASN A 30 -3.57 0.08 5.68
CA ASN A 30 -3.98 1.49 5.60
C ASN A 30 -3.86 2.07 4.18
N TYR A 31 -3.02 1.49 3.33
CA TYR A 31 -2.86 1.96 1.94
C TYR A 31 -3.91 1.37 1.00
N GLY A 32 -4.61 0.31 1.41
CA GLY A 32 -5.75 -0.25 0.72
C GLY A 32 -7.10 0.33 1.14
N ALA A 33 -7.13 1.30 2.08
CA ALA A 33 -8.37 1.90 2.54
C ALA A 33 -8.94 2.94 1.55
N ALA A 34 -10.25 3.18 1.64
CA ALA A 34 -10.95 4.20 0.84
C ALA A 34 -10.37 5.63 1.08
N PRO A 35 -10.57 6.57 0.14
CA PRO A 35 -11.31 6.42 -1.12
C PRO A 35 -10.42 5.87 -2.24
N GLY A 36 -10.87 4.84 -2.91
CA GLY A 36 -10.17 4.30 -4.09
C GLY A 36 -8.94 3.45 -3.79
N GLY A 37 -8.64 3.15 -2.53
CA GLY A 37 -7.58 2.24 -2.16
C GLY A 37 -7.96 0.80 -2.48
N LEU A 38 -7.10 0.12 -3.24
CA LEU A 38 -7.20 -1.30 -3.54
C LEU A 38 -5.91 -1.98 -3.06
N MET A 39 -6.02 -3.24 -2.64
CA MET A 39 -4.82 -4.05 -2.37
C MET A 39 -3.91 -4.04 -3.59
N GLY A 40 -2.65 -3.60 -3.42
CA GLY A 40 -1.71 -3.48 -4.54
C GLY A 40 -1.58 -2.08 -5.12
N LEU A 41 -2.33 -1.08 -4.64
CA LEU A 41 -2.18 0.33 -5.01
C LEU A 41 -1.37 1.13 -3.99
N ASP A 42 -0.21 0.65 -3.66
CA ASP A 42 0.77 1.35 -2.82
C ASP A 42 2.03 1.70 -3.62
N ALA A 43 2.78 2.65 -3.13
CA ALA A 43 4.10 2.99 -3.65
C ALA A 43 5.07 3.34 -2.54
N THR A 44 6.32 2.90 -2.70
CA THR A 44 7.43 3.26 -1.82
C THR A 44 8.47 4.04 -2.59
N VAL A 45 9.05 5.04 -1.93
CA VAL A 45 10.19 5.82 -2.41
C VAL A 45 11.27 5.77 -1.35
N ASP A 46 12.46 5.36 -1.75
CA ASP A 46 13.64 5.30 -0.89
C ASP A 46 14.89 5.60 -1.72
N PRO A 47 15.42 6.83 -1.63
CA PRO A 47 16.59 7.25 -2.41
C PRO A 47 17.84 6.43 -2.14
N ASP A 48 18.01 5.92 -0.91
CA ASP A 48 19.18 5.13 -0.53
C ASP A 48 19.22 3.78 -1.24
N TYR A 49 18.05 3.27 -1.63
CA TYR A 49 17.88 2.03 -2.38
C TYR A 49 17.55 2.26 -3.86
N GLY A 50 17.52 3.51 -4.32
CA GLY A 50 17.16 3.85 -5.70
C GLY A 50 15.70 3.55 -6.05
N LEU A 51 14.82 3.48 -5.05
CA LEU A 51 13.39 3.28 -5.25
C LEU A 51 12.72 4.63 -5.48
N ASP A 52 12.07 4.79 -6.62
CA ASP A 52 11.40 6.02 -6.99
C ASP A 52 10.01 5.75 -7.58
N PHE A 53 9.22 6.79 -7.68
CA PHE A 53 7.92 6.80 -8.34
C PHE A 53 7.91 7.84 -9.45
N GLU A 54 7.57 7.40 -10.67
CA GLU A 54 7.56 8.24 -11.86
C GLU A 54 6.28 8.06 -12.66
N PHE A 55 5.76 9.16 -13.18
CA PHE A 55 4.67 9.16 -14.15
C PHE A 55 4.90 10.25 -15.20
N VAL A 56 4.23 10.13 -16.31
CA VAL A 56 4.34 11.06 -17.44
C VAL A 56 3.06 11.84 -17.59
N ASN A 57 3.18 13.16 -17.84
CA ASN A 57 2.12 13.95 -18.41
C ASN A 57 2.12 13.76 -19.95
N PRO A 58 1.18 13.00 -20.53
CA PRO A 58 1.16 12.75 -21.97
C PRO A 58 0.40 13.84 -22.74
N THR A 59 -0.03 14.90 -22.07
CA THR A 59 -0.79 16.02 -22.69
C THR A 59 0.16 17.15 -23.07
N ASP A 60 -0.30 18.02 -23.99
CA ASP A 60 0.42 19.25 -24.33
C ASP A 60 0.22 20.36 -23.28
N ASP A 61 -0.65 20.14 -22.31
CA ASP A 61 -1.01 21.12 -21.28
C ASP A 61 -0.20 20.94 -20.00
N TRP A 62 -0.16 21.98 -19.18
CA TRP A 62 0.47 21.95 -17.88
C TRP A 62 -0.33 21.09 -16.89
N LEU A 63 0.39 20.35 -16.04
CA LEU A 63 -0.13 19.71 -14.85
C LEU A 63 0.40 20.43 -13.61
N ALA A 64 -0.46 20.62 -12.61
CA ALA A 64 -0.05 21.02 -11.27
C ALA A 64 -0.44 19.94 -10.26
N ILE A 65 0.46 19.67 -9.32
CA ILE A 65 0.20 18.80 -8.17
C ILE A 65 0.01 19.72 -6.97
N ASN A 66 -1.17 19.66 -6.37
CA ASN A 66 -1.46 20.35 -5.12
C ASN A 66 -1.45 19.34 -3.97
N ALA A 67 -0.76 19.67 -2.88
CA ALA A 67 -0.68 18.85 -1.69
C ALA A 67 -1.17 19.64 -0.48
N VAL A 68 -2.16 19.10 0.22
CA VAL A 68 -2.69 19.67 1.46
C VAL A 68 -2.53 18.65 2.57
N ALA A 69 -1.88 19.04 3.66
CA ALA A 69 -1.79 18.24 4.88
C ALA A 69 -2.66 18.91 5.96
N ASP A 70 -3.56 18.12 6.57
CA ASP A 70 -4.42 18.54 7.66
C ASP A 70 -4.33 17.52 8.79
N GLY A 71 -3.45 17.79 9.74
CA GLY A 71 -3.21 16.92 10.87
C GLY A 71 -2.73 15.51 10.46
N GLU A 72 -3.62 14.55 10.48
CA GLU A 72 -3.32 13.14 10.18
C GLU A 72 -3.50 12.77 8.69
N TRP A 73 -4.08 13.69 7.90
CA TRP A 73 -4.43 13.43 6.51
C TRP A 73 -3.54 14.18 5.54
N ILE A 74 -3.25 13.54 4.41
CA ILE A 74 -2.67 14.19 3.24
C ILE A 74 -3.59 13.99 2.05
N THR A 75 -3.91 15.09 1.36
CA THR A 75 -4.66 15.09 0.12
C THR A 75 -3.75 15.52 -1.02
N ILE A 76 -3.72 14.73 -2.08
CA ILE A 76 -3.00 15.06 -3.31
C ILE A 76 -4.01 15.25 -4.43
N GLU A 77 -3.95 16.38 -5.10
CA GLU A 77 -4.80 16.71 -6.24
C GLU A 77 -3.93 16.90 -7.49
N VAL A 78 -4.38 16.35 -8.60
CA VAL A 78 -3.78 16.58 -9.91
C VAL A 78 -4.70 17.52 -10.70
N TRP A 79 -4.20 18.70 -10.98
CA TRP A 79 -4.92 19.76 -11.66
C TRP A 79 -4.39 19.91 -13.09
N GLY A 80 -5.28 20.06 -14.07
CA GLY A 80 -4.94 20.25 -15.47
C GLY A 80 -6.16 20.34 -16.35
N THR A 81 -5.98 20.42 -17.65
CA THR A 81 -7.05 20.38 -18.63
C THR A 81 -7.71 19.01 -18.61
N ASN A 82 -9.03 18.97 -18.41
CA ASN A 82 -9.77 17.72 -18.43
C ASN A 82 -9.77 17.12 -19.84
N GLN A 83 -9.09 15.98 -19.98
CA GLN A 83 -8.97 15.26 -21.25
C GLN A 83 -10.18 14.36 -21.56
N GLY A 84 -11.15 14.29 -20.64
CA GLY A 84 -12.31 13.41 -20.77
C GLY A 84 -11.97 11.92 -20.69
N TRP A 85 -10.84 11.56 -20.09
CA TRP A 85 -10.43 10.16 -19.94
C TRP A 85 -11.28 9.43 -18.93
N GLN A 86 -11.50 8.16 -19.21
CA GLN A 86 -12.15 7.22 -18.30
C GLN A 86 -11.13 6.19 -17.83
N VAL A 87 -10.96 6.09 -16.51
CA VAL A 87 -10.10 5.10 -15.88
C VAL A 87 -10.97 3.90 -15.51
N GLN A 88 -10.70 2.77 -16.13
CA GLN A 88 -11.34 1.49 -15.87
C GLN A 88 -10.36 0.63 -15.08
N VAL A 89 -10.82 0.04 -13.99
CA VAL A 89 -9.99 -0.78 -13.10
C VAL A 89 -10.69 -2.11 -12.88
N ASP A 90 -9.93 -3.20 -13.03
CA ASP A 90 -10.34 -4.55 -12.73
C ASP A 90 -9.36 -5.18 -11.74
N GLY A 91 -9.88 -5.90 -10.74
CA GLY A 91 -9.12 -6.45 -9.63
C GLY A 91 -9.36 -5.71 -8.31
N PRO A 92 -8.55 -5.98 -7.26
CA PRO A 92 -7.33 -6.81 -7.31
C PRO A 92 -7.63 -8.31 -7.47
N GLU A 93 -6.87 -8.97 -8.33
CA GLU A 93 -6.78 -10.43 -8.36
C GLU A 93 -5.65 -10.85 -7.41
N LEU A 94 -5.98 -11.64 -6.38
CA LEU A 94 -5.02 -12.13 -5.40
C LEU A 94 -4.62 -13.56 -5.72
N THR A 95 -3.32 -13.78 -5.89
CA THR A 95 -2.74 -15.09 -6.23
C THR A 95 -1.51 -15.39 -5.37
N ASN A 96 -0.97 -16.60 -5.49
CA ASN A 96 0.27 -17.00 -4.82
C ASN A 96 0.29 -16.72 -3.30
N VAL A 97 -0.81 -17.02 -2.62
CA VAL A 97 -0.92 -16.81 -1.19
C VAL A 97 0.07 -17.69 -0.44
N VAL A 98 0.94 -17.07 0.34
CA VAL A 98 1.91 -17.71 1.24
C VAL A 98 1.50 -17.45 2.67
N LYS A 99 1.20 -18.52 3.41
CA LYS A 99 0.77 -18.39 4.81
C LYS A 99 1.87 -17.81 5.68
N ALA A 100 1.48 -16.90 6.58
CA ALA A 100 2.36 -16.40 7.61
C ALA A 100 2.80 -17.53 8.55
N ASP A 101 4.05 -17.47 9.00
CA ASP A 101 4.51 -18.32 10.10
C ASP A 101 3.86 -17.81 11.41
N PRO A 102 3.05 -18.61 12.09
CA PRO A 102 2.35 -18.17 13.29
C PRO A 102 3.28 -18.01 14.51
N THR A 103 4.52 -18.48 14.41
CA THR A 103 5.49 -18.42 15.52
C THR A 103 5.84 -16.97 15.83
N PRO A 104 5.50 -16.42 17.02
CA PRO A 104 5.83 -15.06 17.38
C PRO A 104 7.36 -14.89 17.57
N ILE A 105 7.83 -13.68 17.28
CA ILE A 105 9.23 -13.29 17.48
C ILE A 105 9.27 -12.22 18.57
N ARG A 106 10.13 -12.38 19.56
CA ARG A 106 10.46 -11.33 20.52
C ARG A 106 11.87 -10.80 20.23
N ARG A 107 12.01 -9.49 20.20
CA ARG A 107 13.30 -8.80 20.01
C ARG A 107 13.52 -7.82 21.16
N PHE A 108 14.73 -7.85 21.73
CA PHE A 108 15.12 -6.83 22.70
C PHE A 108 15.26 -5.47 22.02
N ASP A 109 14.71 -4.44 22.66
CA ASP A 109 14.89 -3.05 22.27
C ASP A 109 15.03 -2.17 23.51
N ALA A 110 16.18 -1.50 23.61
CA ALA A 110 16.51 -0.65 24.75
C ALA A 110 15.63 0.60 24.89
N THR A 111 14.82 0.96 23.88
CA THR A 111 13.88 2.05 23.93
C THR A 111 12.54 1.66 24.58
N VAL A 112 12.29 0.36 24.72
CA VAL A 112 11.11 -0.19 25.40
C VAL A 112 11.37 -0.20 26.91
N PRO A 113 10.47 0.35 27.74
CA PRO A 113 10.67 0.38 29.19
C PRO A 113 10.87 -1.01 29.79
N ASP A 114 11.71 -1.10 30.83
CA ASP A 114 12.01 -2.34 31.53
C ASP A 114 10.75 -3.05 32.00
N GLY A 115 10.72 -4.36 31.83
CA GLY A 115 9.58 -5.20 32.21
C GLY A 115 8.33 -5.07 31.32
N THR A 116 8.41 -4.31 30.20
CA THR A 116 7.28 -4.10 29.30
C THR A 116 7.50 -4.67 27.90
N THR A 117 6.43 -4.77 27.11
CA THR A 117 6.47 -5.24 25.72
C THR A 117 5.63 -4.34 24.83
N VAL A 118 6.03 -4.22 23.56
CA VAL A 118 5.29 -3.47 22.51
C VAL A 118 5.18 -4.35 21.27
N ALA A 119 3.96 -4.70 20.87
CA ALA A 119 3.73 -5.36 19.57
C ALA A 119 3.94 -4.34 18.44
N VAL A 120 4.80 -4.67 17.48
CA VAL A 120 5.17 -3.76 16.36
C VAL A 120 4.79 -4.31 15.01
N GLU A 121 4.67 -5.63 14.87
CA GLU A 121 4.22 -6.27 13.64
C GLU A 121 3.20 -7.36 13.96
N HIS A 122 2.22 -7.53 13.06
CA HIS A 122 1.22 -8.59 13.13
C HIS A 122 1.43 -9.59 12.00
N ALA A 123 1.21 -10.86 12.29
CA ALA A 123 1.30 -11.91 11.29
C ALA A 123 0.27 -11.67 10.19
N GLN A 124 0.73 -11.78 8.94
CA GLN A 124 -0.06 -11.52 7.77
C GLN A 124 0.43 -12.38 6.61
N ASP A 125 -0.50 -13.00 5.88
CA ASP A 125 -0.16 -13.78 4.70
C ASP A 125 0.51 -12.91 3.64
N GLY A 126 1.47 -13.49 2.94
CA GLY A 126 2.00 -12.92 1.70
C GLY A 126 1.13 -13.29 0.51
N PHE A 127 1.12 -12.48 -0.51
CA PHE A 127 0.36 -12.71 -1.74
C PHE A 127 0.86 -11.87 -2.91
N THR A 128 0.43 -12.21 -4.10
CA THR A 128 0.57 -11.37 -5.30
C THR A 128 -0.77 -10.70 -5.57
N ALA A 129 -0.78 -9.37 -5.70
CA ALA A 129 -1.94 -8.59 -6.13
C ALA A 129 -1.73 -8.08 -7.55
N ASN A 130 -2.70 -8.34 -8.44
CA ASN A 130 -2.73 -7.82 -9.80
C ASN A 130 -3.92 -6.90 -9.98
N ILE A 131 -3.66 -5.68 -10.45
CA ILE A 131 -4.69 -4.70 -10.77
C ILE A 131 -4.52 -4.32 -12.23
N HIS A 132 -5.53 -4.56 -13.05
CA HIS A 132 -5.56 -4.15 -14.43
C HIS A 132 -6.20 -2.76 -14.53
N ARG A 133 -5.47 -1.78 -15.07
CA ARG A 133 -5.97 -0.44 -15.34
C ARG A 133 -5.95 -0.16 -16.83
N LYS A 134 -7.09 0.24 -17.36
CA LYS A 134 -7.24 0.72 -18.73
C LYS A 134 -7.74 2.16 -18.72
N VAL A 135 -7.07 3.02 -19.46
CA VAL A 135 -7.45 4.44 -19.63
C VAL A 135 -7.91 4.64 -21.06
N VAL A 136 -9.12 5.16 -21.23
CA VAL A 136 -9.77 5.30 -22.54
C VAL A 136 -10.22 6.75 -22.73
N ALA A 137 -9.91 7.32 -23.87
CA ALA A 137 -10.40 8.65 -24.28
C ALA A 137 -11.89 8.59 -24.68
N SER A 138 -12.52 9.74 -24.78
CA SER A 138 -13.95 9.86 -25.12
C SER A 138 -14.31 9.31 -26.51
N ASP A 139 -13.34 9.24 -27.41
CA ASP A 139 -13.48 8.64 -28.76
C ASP A 139 -13.24 7.12 -28.81
N GLY A 140 -12.97 6.50 -27.64
CA GLY A 140 -12.65 5.08 -27.52
C GLY A 140 -11.15 4.73 -27.71
N THR A 141 -10.30 5.71 -27.96
CA THR A 141 -8.85 5.50 -28.06
C THR A 141 -8.28 5.05 -26.73
N VAL A 142 -7.51 3.96 -26.72
CA VAL A 142 -6.81 3.47 -25.53
C VAL A 142 -5.55 4.30 -25.32
N ILE A 143 -5.52 5.08 -24.24
CA ILE A 143 -4.39 5.92 -23.85
C ILE A 143 -3.32 5.08 -23.12
N ASN A 144 -3.77 4.21 -22.23
CA ASN A 144 -2.90 3.33 -21.46
C ASN A 144 -3.64 2.05 -21.10
N ASP A 145 -2.95 0.91 -21.14
CA ASP A 145 -3.46 -0.39 -20.77
C ASP A 145 -2.35 -1.16 -20.06
N ARG A 146 -2.49 -1.40 -18.75
CA ARG A 146 -1.41 -1.97 -17.95
C ARG A 146 -1.93 -2.76 -16.75
N VAL A 147 -1.24 -3.86 -16.44
CA VAL A 147 -1.38 -4.58 -15.18
C VAL A 147 -0.32 -4.08 -14.19
N PHE A 148 -0.75 -3.71 -13.01
CA PHE A 148 0.09 -3.37 -11.86
C PHE A 148 0.17 -4.59 -10.94
N THR A 149 1.36 -5.15 -10.82
CA THR A 149 1.61 -6.33 -9.98
C THR A 149 2.40 -5.91 -8.74
N SER A 150 1.97 -6.42 -7.59
CA SER A 150 2.65 -6.23 -6.30
C SER A 150 2.86 -7.59 -5.64
N TYR A 151 4.07 -7.83 -5.15
CA TYR A 151 4.45 -9.08 -4.48
C TYR A 151 4.70 -8.79 -3.00
N TYR A 152 3.77 -9.19 -2.14
CA TYR A 152 3.90 -8.99 -0.70
C TYR A 152 4.41 -10.26 -0.03
N GLN A 153 5.44 -10.11 0.78
CA GLN A 153 5.95 -11.20 1.61
C GLN A 153 5.07 -11.42 2.83
N PRO A 154 5.01 -12.65 3.37
CA PRO A 154 4.33 -12.90 4.63
C PRO A 154 5.08 -12.22 5.79
N ALA A 155 4.34 -11.54 6.65
CA ALA A 155 4.85 -10.94 7.88
C ALA A 155 4.64 -11.87 9.08
N ARG A 156 5.43 -11.67 10.13
CA ARG A 156 5.33 -12.41 11.40
C ARG A 156 4.83 -11.50 12.52
N ASN A 157 4.33 -12.08 13.59
CA ASN A 157 4.13 -11.35 14.84
C ASN A 157 5.49 -10.97 15.43
N VAL A 158 5.75 -9.68 15.60
CA VAL A 158 6.97 -9.18 16.24
C VAL A 158 6.59 -8.33 17.45
N THR A 159 7.16 -8.69 18.60
CA THR A 159 7.03 -7.95 19.85
C THR A 159 8.39 -7.47 20.30
N LEU A 160 8.55 -6.17 20.49
CA LEU A 160 9.71 -5.59 21.15
C LEU A 160 9.57 -5.75 22.64
N VAL A 161 10.68 -6.08 23.32
CA VAL A 161 10.71 -6.31 24.75
C VAL A 161 11.79 -5.47 25.41
N GLY A 162 11.43 -4.85 26.53
CA GLY A 162 12.36 -4.14 27.38
C GLY A 162 13.24 -5.10 28.22
N ASN A 163 14.18 -4.54 28.95
CA ASN A 163 15.07 -5.29 29.83
C ASN A 163 14.28 -6.10 30.87
N GLY A 164 14.74 -7.29 31.22
CA GLY A 164 14.10 -8.19 32.19
C GLY A 164 12.91 -9.00 31.64
N VAL A 165 12.50 -8.80 30.38
CA VAL A 165 11.46 -9.61 29.73
C VAL A 165 12.08 -10.76 28.96
N SER A 166 11.47 -11.96 29.03
CA SER A 166 11.95 -13.13 28.29
C SER A 166 11.85 -12.94 26.77
N LEU A 167 12.87 -13.34 26.05
CA LEU A 167 12.86 -13.39 24.57
C LEU A 167 12.09 -14.62 24.05
N THR A 168 11.84 -15.62 24.89
CA THR A 168 11.00 -16.76 24.51
C THR A 168 9.54 -16.36 24.59
N PRO A 169 8.77 -16.47 23.48
CA PRO A 169 7.34 -16.16 23.52
C PRO A 169 6.58 -17.09 24.45
N ASP A 170 5.61 -16.55 25.16
CA ASP A 170 4.68 -17.38 25.94
C ASP A 170 3.71 -18.12 25.02
N PRO A 171 3.21 -19.29 25.40
CA PRO A 171 2.22 -20.04 24.60
C PRO A 171 0.92 -19.26 24.32
N VAL A 172 0.65 -18.23 25.10
CA VAL A 172 -0.54 -17.35 24.95
C VAL A 172 -0.32 -16.14 24.02
N ASP A 173 0.90 -15.91 23.55
CA ASP A 173 1.19 -14.85 22.56
C ASP A 173 0.69 -15.21 21.13
N SER A 174 -0.28 -16.12 21.06
CA SER A 174 -0.96 -16.41 19.80
C SER A 174 -1.62 -15.13 19.25
N PRO A 175 -1.52 -14.87 17.95
CA PRO A 175 -2.10 -13.68 17.36
C PRO A 175 -3.60 -13.61 17.66
N PRO A 176 -4.16 -12.42 17.87
CA PRO A 176 -5.60 -12.27 17.84
C PRO A 176 -6.11 -12.80 16.49
N PRO A 177 -7.30 -13.41 16.45
CA PRO A 177 -7.86 -13.86 15.20
C PRO A 177 -7.91 -12.70 14.21
N PRO A 178 -7.72 -12.96 12.90
CA PRO A 178 -7.76 -11.91 11.90
C PRO A 178 -9.07 -11.14 12.08
N VAL A 179 -8.95 -9.81 12.13
CA VAL A 179 -10.12 -8.93 12.15
C VAL A 179 -10.84 -9.19 10.84
N SER A 180 -12.01 -9.80 10.90
CA SER A 180 -12.85 -9.99 9.73
C SER A 180 -13.21 -8.61 9.19
N ASP A 181 -12.94 -8.38 7.91
CA ASP A 181 -13.36 -7.16 7.24
C ASP A 181 -14.86 -6.94 7.48
N PRO A 182 -15.27 -5.69 7.73
CA PRO A 182 -16.70 -5.39 7.82
C PRO A 182 -17.36 -5.76 6.49
N PRO A 183 -18.59 -6.29 6.51
CA PRO A 183 -19.27 -6.70 5.30
C PRO A 183 -19.34 -5.51 4.33
N VAL A 184 -18.91 -5.74 3.09
CA VAL A 184 -19.09 -4.79 1.99
C VAL A 184 -20.59 -4.59 1.82
N VAL A 185 -21.10 -3.44 2.22
CA VAL A 185 -22.48 -3.04 1.92
C VAL A 185 -22.48 -2.64 0.46
N ALA A 186 -23.09 -3.50 -0.36
CA ALA A 186 -23.38 -3.18 -1.74
C ALA A 186 -24.52 -2.15 -1.75
N GLU A 187 -24.29 -0.97 -2.29
CA GLU A 187 -25.28 -0.05 -2.83
C GLU A 187 -25.31 -0.13 -4.36
#